data_05a1e66ad50a5baabc27c8a2aaa3ae57
#
_entry.id   05a1e66ad50a5baabc27c8a2aaa3ae57
#
_cell.length_a   1.000
_cell.length_b   1.000
_cell.length_c   1.000
_cell.angle_alpha   90.00
_cell.angle_beta   90.00
_cell.angle_gamma   90.00
#
_symmetry.space_group_name_H-M   'P 1'
#
loop_
_entity.id
_entity.type
_entity.pdbx_description
1 polymer ?
#
loop_
_entity_poly.entity_id
_entity_poly.type
_entity_poly.pdbx_seq_one_letter_code
_entity_poly.pdbx_strand_id
1 'polypeptide(L)'
;ASDIDVSALTATVRGYRIGSVGAIRAALEPLQGAWPYDVRQHGYQIQFVSRGGSSVITILAADLDARAAGSAPGVQIRTSREMDSQMPRRVTVQHLDHDREYNPGSQYAERLNTAAINAMMLDLPIVLTATEAAGKAEVLLYLYWLERYDVAFVLPPTYLHLEPGDVVTMATPEGDVSLRLTGITYTSDGRVECKAKYANAAIYTPAAIASSPAVSGPATITPVGAVV
;
A
#
# COMPACT_ATOMS: atom_id res chain seq x y z
N ALA A 1 9.41 28.39 -3.94
CA ALA A 1 8.48 27.27 -3.73
C ALA A 1 9.25 25.98 -4.02
N SER A 2 9.04 24.94 -3.20
CA SER A 2 9.64 23.63 -3.45
C SER A 2 8.84 22.93 -4.54
N ASP A 3 9.52 22.33 -5.52
CA ASP A 3 8.88 21.59 -6.60
C ASP A 3 8.40 20.18 -6.12
N ILE A 4 8.74 19.82 -4.89
CA ILE A 4 8.40 18.54 -4.26
C ILE A 4 7.75 18.81 -2.90
N ASP A 5 6.61 18.19 -2.66
CA ASP A 5 5.90 18.20 -1.38
C ASP A 5 5.87 16.79 -0.78
N VAL A 6 6.50 16.65 0.38
CA VAL A 6 6.56 15.41 1.18
C VAL A 6 5.90 15.57 2.54
N SER A 7 5.16 16.64 2.77
CA SER A 7 4.56 17.00 4.07
C SER A 7 3.64 15.91 4.64
N ALA A 8 3.01 15.10 3.77
CA ALA A 8 2.15 13.98 4.17
C ALA A 8 2.92 12.71 4.61
N LEU A 9 4.25 12.68 4.41
CA LEU A 9 5.08 11.55 4.82
C LEU A 9 5.69 11.83 6.20
N THR A 10 5.07 11.34 7.25
CA THR A 10 5.46 11.61 8.64
C THR A 10 6.23 10.46 9.30
N ALA A 11 6.38 9.32 8.61
CA ALA A 11 7.07 8.16 9.15
C ALA A 11 8.58 8.40 9.30
N THR A 12 9.16 7.94 10.42
CA THR A 12 10.59 8.03 10.66
C THR A 12 11.29 6.77 10.17
N VAL A 13 12.35 6.94 9.37
CA VAL A 13 13.22 5.86 8.90
C VAL A 13 14.49 5.86 9.75
N ARG A 14 14.75 4.78 10.54
CA ARG A 14 15.95 4.69 11.40
C ARG A 14 17.24 4.53 10.63
N GLY A 15 17.18 3.85 9.51
CA GLY A 15 18.31 3.65 8.63
C GLY A 15 17.88 3.03 7.31
N TYR A 16 18.55 3.41 6.24
CA TYR A 16 18.27 2.93 4.90
C TYR A 16 19.58 2.73 4.15
N ARG A 17 19.76 1.56 3.54
CA ARG A 17 20.98 1.23 2.78
C ARG A 17 20.69 1.31 1.27
N ILE A 18 21.40 2.20 0.59
CA ILE A 18 21.42 2.26 -0.88
C ILE A 18 22.71 1.52 -1.30
N GLY A 19 22.54 0.30 -1.83
CA GLY A 19 23.67 -0.61 -2.13
C GLY A 19 24.24 -0.48 -3.53
N SER A 20 23.57 0.25 -4.43
CA SER A 20 24.00 0.40 -5.83
C SER A 20 23.66 1.77 -6.38
N VAL A 21 24.47 2.23 -7.34
CA VAL A 21 24.13 3.42 -8.13
C VAL A 21 23.05 3.04 -9.12
N GLY A 22 21.94 3.79 -9.12
CA GLY A 22 20.78 3.51 -9.98
C GLY A 22 19.87 4.71 -10.12
N ALA A 23 18.72 4.49 -10.75
CA ALA A 23 17.69 5.52 -10.87
C ALA A 23 17.13 5.89 -9.48
N ILE A 24 16.79 7.16 -9.27
CA ILE A 24 16.16 7.65 -8.02
C ILE A 24 14.92 6.82 -7.67
N ARG A 25 14.13 6.44 -8.66
CA ARG A 25 12.94 5.61 -8.48
C ARG A 25 13.27 4.29 -7.78
N ALA A 26 14.32 3.60 -8.18
CA ALA A 26 14.74 2.34 -7.58
C ALA A 26 15.15 2.50 -6.10
N ALA A 27 15.66 3.69 -5.72
CA ALA A 27 15.94 4.03 -4.33
C ALA A 27 14.67 4.36 -3.53
N LEU A 28 13.57 4.76 -4.16
CA LEU A 28 12.31 5.09 -3.49
C LEU A 28 11.38 3.87 -3.35
N GLU A 29 11.44 2.89 -4.25
CA GLU A 29 10.58 1.71 -4.26
C GLU A 29 10.60 0.90 -2.94
N PRO A 30 11.73 0.62 -2.27
CA PRO A 30 11.74 -0.04 -0.98
C PRO A 30 11.04 0.76 0.12
N LEU A 31 11.14 2.08 0.09
CA LEU A 31 10.45 2.96 1.03
C LEU A 31 8.93 2.92 0.80
N GLN A 32 8.49 2.91 -0.46
CA GLN A 32 7.08 2.76 -0.82
C GLN A 32 6.54 1.38 -0.40
N GLY A 33 7.36 0.33 -0.46
CA GLY A 33 7.02 -0.99 0.04
C GLY A 33 6.83 -1.03 1.56
N ALA A 34 7.67 -0.30 2.31
CA ALA A 34 7.58 -0.24 3.77
C ALA A 34 6.48 0.72 4.28
N TRP A 35 6.31 1.85 3.63
CA TRP A 35 5.31 2.88 3.92
C TRP A 35 4.55 3.23 2.65
N PRO A 36 3.41 2.58 2.36
CA PRO A 36 2.67 2.80 1.13
C PRO A 36 2.26 4.25 0.94
N TYR A 37 2.69 4.85 -0.15
CA TYR A 37 2.33 6.20 -0.58
C TYR A 37 2.08 6.23 -2.09
N ASP A 38 1.37 7.24 -2.54
CA ASP A 38 1.17 7.54 -3.96
C ASP A 38 1.90 8.84 -4.32
N VAL A 39 2.32 8.95 -5.56
CA VAL A 39 2.98 10.13 -6.09
C VAL A 39 2.07 10.72 -7.16
N ARG A 40 1.74 12.00 -7.02
CA ARG A 40 0.89 12.72 -7.97
C ARG A 40 1.50 14.07 -8.36
N GLN A 41 1.07 14.59 -9.48
CA GLN A 41 1.32 15.97 -9.82
C GLN A 41 0.13 16.81 -9.34
N HIS A 42 0.40 17.81 -8.53
CA HIS A 42 -0.56 18.81 -8.08
C HIS A 42 -0.08 20.18 -8.53
N GLY A 43 -0.74 20.74 -9.54
CA GLY A 43 -0.26 21.99 -10.19
C GLY A 43 1.16 21.83 -10.75
N TYR A 44 2.11 22.58 -10.21
CA TYR A 44 3.54 22.55 -10.59
C TYR A 44 4.41 21.75 -9.61
N GLN A 45 3.81 21.03 -8.66
CA GLN A 45 4.53 20.26 -7.64
C GLN A 45 4.32 18.77 -7.81
N ILE A 46 5.34 17.99 -7.47
CA ILE A 46 5.25 16.55 -7.25
C ILE A 46 4.91 16.35 -5.78
N GLN A 47 3.73 15.80 -5.51
CA GLN A 47 3.23 15.56 -4.16
C GLN A 47 3.27 14.08 -3.82
N PHE A 48 3.79 13.76 -2.63
CA PHE A 48 3.79 12.42 -2.06
C PHE A 48 2.67 12.34 -1.02
N VAL A 49 1.72 11.44 -1.25
CA VAL A 49 0.52 11.29 -0.40
C VAL A 49 0.53 9.92 0.27
N SER A 50 0.53 9.89 1.61
CA SER A 50 0.45 8.62 2.33
C SER A 50 -0.90 7.94 2.11
N ARG A 51 -0.91 6.61 1.94
CA ARG A 51 -2.15 5.85 1.84
C ARG A 51 -2.80 5.69 3.22
N GLY A 52 -4.09 5.42 3.26
CA GLY A 52 -4.86 5.26 4.49
C GLY A 52 -5.51 6.55 4.98
N GLY A 53 -5.52 7.60 4.17
CA GLY A 53 -6.25 8.84 4.43
C GLY A 53 -7.77 8.62 4.51
N SER A 54 -8.47 9.60 5.08
CA SER A 54 -9.93 9.64 5.10
C SER A 54 -10.50 9.99 3.73
N SER A 55 -11.78 9.64 3.51
CA SER A 55 -12.52 10.03 2.30
C SER A 55 -12.64 11.55 2.20
N VAL A 56 -12.33 12.08 1.01
CA VAL A 56 -12.45 13.52 0.72
C VAL A 56 -13.88 13.89 0.32
N ILE A 57 -14.63 12.97 -0.27
CA ILE A 57 -16.00 13.20 -0.70
C ILE A 57 -16.79 11.89 -0.79
N THR A 58 -18.12 12.00 -0.64
CA THR A 58 -19.05 10.90 -0.92
C THR A 58 -19.67 11.09 -2.29
N ILE A 59 -19.54 10.07 -3.15
CA ILE A 59 -20.15 10.04 -4.50
C ILE A 59 -21.52 9.38 -4.38
N LEU A 60 -22.55 10.08 -4.83
CA LEU A 60 -23.91 9.56 -4.81
C LEU A 60 -24.14 8.62 -6.01
N ALA A 61 -25.01 7.62 -5.84
CA ALA A 61 -25.35 6.69 -6.92
C ALA A 61 -25.93 7.40 -8.16
N ALA A 62 -26.63 8.52 -7.97
CA ALA A 62 -27.18 9.31 -9.08
C ALA A 62 -26.09 9.95 -9.96
N ASP A 63 -24.91 10.25 -9.41
CA ASP A 63 -23.81 10.88 -10.13
C ASP A 63 -23.00 9.89 -10.97
N LEU A 64 -23.20 8.59 -10.76
CA LEU A 64 -22.51 7.52 -11.50
C LEU A 64 -23.07 7.29 -12.91
N ASP A 65 -24.17 7.95 -13.29
CA ASP A 65 -24.78 7.87 -14.63
C ASP A 65 -24.28 9.00 -15.56
N ALA A 66 -23.08 9.51 -15.33
CA ALA A 66 -22.51 10.54 -16.19
C ALA A 66 -22.20 9.97 -17.58
N ARG A 67 -22.92 10.45 -18.60
CA ARG A 67 -22.83 9.98 -19.99
C ARG A 67 -22.95 11.14 -20.98
N ALA A 68 -22.50 10.92 -22.20
CA ALA A 68 -22.70 11.89 -23.28
C ALA A 68 -24.18 12.05 -23.58
N ALA A 69 -24.60 13.27 -23.95
CA ALA A 69 -25.97 13.56 -24.34
C ALA A 69 -26.43 12.62 -25.46
N GLY A 70 -27.62 12.03 -25.31
CA GLY A 70 -28.19 11.09 -26.28
C GLY A 70 -27.65 9.65 -26.23
N SER A 71 -26.71 9.35 -25.38
CA SER A 71 -26.22 7.99 -25.19
C SER A 71 -27.16 7.15 -24.32
N ALA A 72 -27.30 5.86 -24.64
CA ALA A 72 -28.02 4.92 -23.80
C ALA A 72 -27.36 4.76 -22.42
N PRO A 73 -28.14 4.40 -21.37
CA PRO A 73 -27.58 4.07 -20.07
C PRO A 73 -26.51 2.97 -20.19
N GLY A 74 -25.33 3.24 -19.67
CA GLY A 74 -24.24 2.28 -19.64
C GLY A 74 -24.11 1.60 -18.27
N VAL A 75 -23.09 0.76 -18.13
CA VAL A 75 -22.72 0.19 -16.83
C VAL A 75 -22.13 1.30 -15.98
N GLN A 76 -22.80 1.63 -14.87
CA GLN A 76 -22.39 2.72 -13.98
C GLN A 76 -21.04 2.44 -13.30
N ILE A 77 -20.83 1.19 -12.88
CA ILE A 77 -19.61 0.73 -12.22
C ILE A 77 -19.15 -0.55 -12.90
N ARG A 78 -17.92 -0.58 -13.35
CA ARG A 78 -17.26 -1.79 -13.85
C ARG A 78 -16.29 -2.28 -12.80
N THR A 79 -16.49 -3.49 -12.32
CA THR A 79 -15.59 -4.12 -11.36
C THR A 79 -14.97 -5.35 -12.00
N SER A 80 -13.64 -5.44 -11.99
CA SER A 80 -12.90 -6.65 -12.31
C SER A 80 -12.16 -7.15 -11.06
N ARG A 81 -12.06 -8.46 -10.94
CA ARG A 81 -11.43 -9.10 -9.77
C ARG A 81 -10.35 -10.06 -10.23
N GLU A 82 -9.17 -9.97 -9.66
CA GLU A 82 -8.14 -10.98 -9.83
C GLU A 82 -8.51 -12.28 -9.11
N MET A 83 -8.10 -13.41 -9.70
CA MET A 83 -8.39 -14.72 -9.12
C MET A 83 -7.64 -14.92 -7.81
N ASP A 84 -8.26 -15.60 -6.85
CA ASP A 84 -7.66 -15.89 -5.55
C ASP A 84 -6.35 -16.69 -5.68
N SER A 85 -6.22 -17.53 -6.72
CA SER A 85 -5.00 -18.29 -7.00
C SER A 85 -3.78 -17.42 -7.39
N GLN A 86 -4.02 -16.20 -7.85
CA GLN A 86 -2.95 -15.23 -8.20
C GLN A 86 -2.50 -14.42 -6.99
N MET A 87 -3.31 -14.37 -5.95
CA MET A 87 -3.00 -13.63 -4.72
C MET A 87 -1.93 -14.32 -3.89
N PRO A 88 -1.14 -13.57 -3.11
CA PRO A 88 -0.21 -14.18 -2.19
C PRO A 88 -0.95 -14.75 -0.97
N ARG A 89 -0.66 -16.03 -0.65
CA ARG A 89 -1.02 -16.61 0.64
C ARG A 89 -0.13 -16.08 1.75
N ARG A 90 1.17 -15.87 1.44
CA ARG A 90 2.19 -15.44 2.39
C ARG A 90 3.00 -14.29 1.80
N VAL A 91 3.23 -13.27 2.62
CA VAL A 91 4.17 -12.18 2.31
C VAL A 91 5.28 -12.22 3.35
N THR A 92 6.52 -12.33 2.90
CA THR A 92 7.72 -12.30 3.74
C THR A 92 8.48 -11.01 3.49
N VAL A 93 8.80 -10.28 4.54
CA VAL A 93 9.61 -9.08 4.51
C VAL A 93 10.99 -9.40 5.07
N GLN A 94 12.03 -9.22 4.28
CA GLN A 94 13.43 -9.21 4.73
C GLN A 94 13.82 -7.77 5.07
N HIS A 95 14.57 -7.59 6.15
CA HIS A 95 14.95 -6.26 6.65
C HIS A 95 16.31 -6.35 7.38
N LEU A 96 16.89 -5.19 7.69
CA LEU A 96 18.02 -5.09 8.60
C LEU A 96 17.48 -4.97 10.03
N ASP A 97 17.80 -5.95 10.88
CA ASP A 97 17.22 -6.03 12.22
C ASP A 97 17.96 -5.07 13.17
N HIS A 98 17.23 -4.10 13.71
CA HIS A 98 17.76 -3.10 14.63
C HIS A 98 18.33 -3.73 15.90
N ASP A 99 17.69 -4.76 16.42
CA ASP A 99 18.00 -5.36 17.72
C ASP A 99 19.05 -6.47 17.62
N ARG A 100 19.49 -6.79 16.39
CA ARG A 100 20.48 -7.83 16.08
C ARG A 100 21.69 -7.28 15.31
N GLU A 101 22.18 -6.13 15.69
CA GLU A 101 23.37 -5.49 15.10
C GLU A 101 23.27 -5.35 13.57
N TYR A 102 22.05 -5.04 13.09
CA TYR A 102 21.73 -4.88 11.65
C TYR A 102 21.94 -6.14 10.80
N ASN A 103 21.98 -7.32 11.43
CA ASN A 103 21.96 -8.57 10.69
C ASN A 103 20.64 -8.75 9.94
N PRO A 104 20.62 -9.43 8.78
CA PRO A 104 19.38 -9.70 8.06
C PRO A 104 18.39 -10.47 8.93
N GLY A 105 17.18 -9.93 9.04
CA GLY A 105 16.02 -10.55 9.67
C GLY A 105 14.91 -10.78 8.66
N SER A 106 13.99 -11.67 8.96
CA SER A 106 12.79 -11.89 8.15
C SER A 106 11.58 -12.08 9.03
N GLN A 107 10.47 -11.46 8.63
CA GLN A 107 9.15 -11.61 9.24
C GLN A 107 8.13 -11.88 8.14
N TYR A 108 7.03 -12.54 8.48
CA TYR A 108 6.01 -12.86 7.51
C TYR A 108 4.60 -12.70 8.07
N ALA A 109 3.66 -12.48 7.16
CA ALA A 109 2.24 -12.60 7.41
C ALA A 109 1.65 -13.65 6.47
N GLU A 110 0.69 -14.42 6.95
CA GLU A 110 0.07 -15.50 6.19
C GLU A 110 -1.45 -15.48 6.36
N ARG A 111 -2.15 -15.69 5.24
CA ARG A 111 -3.61 -15.86 5.21
C ARG A 111 -3.93 -17.35 5.14
N LEU A 112 -4.45 -17.92 6.23
CA LEU A 112 -4.72 -19.36 6.32
C LEU A 112 -5.99 -19.77 5.58
N ASN A 113 -7.01 -18.91 5.57
CA ASN A 113 -8.31 -19.21 4.95
C ASN A 113 -8.34 -18.72 3.49
N THR A 114 -7.59 -19.38 2.61
CA THR A 114 -7.53 -19.05 1.18
C THR A 114 -7.11 -20.26 0.35
N ALA A 115 -7.56 -20.29 -0.91
CA ALA A 115 -7.08 -21.23 -1.92
C ALA A 115 -5.75 -20.80 -2.58
N ALA A 116 -5.24 -19.61 -2.26
CA ALA A 116 -3.96 -19.12 -2.76
C ALA A 116 -2.81 -19.97 -2.23
N ILE A 117 -1.80 -20.20 -3.07
CA ILE A 117 -0.60 -20.98 -2.74
C ILE A 117 0.69 -20.14 -2.88
N ASN A 118 0.60 -18.97 -3.52
CA ASN A 118 1.76 -18.15 -3.85
C ASN A 118 2.37 -17.54 -2.58
N ALA A 119 3.70 -17.49 -2.55
CA ALA A 119 4.45 -16.76 -1.55
C ALA A 119 5.18 -15.60 -2.23
N MET A 120 5.16 -14.44 -1.59
CA MET A 120 5.85 -13.25 -2.04
C MET A 120 6.93 -12.87 -1.02
N MET A 121 8.09 -12.50 -1.52
CA MET A 121 9.20 -12.00 -0.70
C MET A 121 9.53 -10.57 -1.13
N LEU A 122 9.64 -9.68 -0.15
CA LEU A 122 10.06 -8.30 -0.33
C LEU A 122 11.34 -8.07 0.47
N ASP A 123 12.40 -7.66 -0.21
CA ASP A 123 13.64 -7.25 0.42
C ASP A 123 13.63 -5.73 0.65
N LEU A 124 13.65 -5.36 1.94
CA LEU A 124 13.69 -3.96 2.36
C LEU A 124 15.07 -3.69 2.99
N PRO A 125 15.98 -2.99 2.30
CA PRO A 125 17.26 -2.60 2.86
C PRO A 125 17.12 -1.48 3.91
N ILE A 126 16.14 -1.63 4.81
CA ILE A 126 15.70 -0.66 5.81
C ILE A 126 15.88 -1.25 7.18
N VAL A 127 16.31 -0.43 8.13
CA VAL A 127 16.46 -0.83 9.54
C VAL A 127 15.09 -0.80 10.22
N LEU A 128 14.60 -1.99 10.60
CA LEU A 128 13.33 -2.19 11.30
C LEU A 128 13.55 -3.08 12.52
N THR A 129 12.69 -2.96 13.50
CA THR A 129 12.53 -3.99 14.52
C THR A 129 11.73 -5.17 13.96
N ALA A 130 11.84 -6.33 14.58
CA ALA A 130 11.09 -7.51 14.15
C ALA A 130 9.57 -7.26 14.15
N THR A 131 9.06 -6.52 15.15
CA THR A 131 7.62 -6.17 15.22
C THR A 131 7.21 -5.20 14.11
N GLU A 132 8.03 -4.20 13.79
CA GLU A 132 7.76 -3.32 12.66
C GLU A 132 7.74 -4.09 11.34
N ALA A 133 8.69 -5.00 11.14
CA ALA A 133 8.74 -5.83 9.93
C ALA A 133 7.53 -6.78 9.82
N ALA A 134 7.08 -7.38 10.93
CA ALA A 134 5.86 -8.17 10.96
C ALA A 134 4.63 -7.34 10.61
N GLY A 135 4.52 -6.13 11.15
CA GLY A 135 3.46 -5.19 10.80
C GLY A 135 3.47 -4.79 9.32
N LYS A 136 4.68 -4.57 8.73
CA LYS A 136 4.78 -4.30 7.28
C LYS A 136 4.33 -5.48 6.44
N ALA A 137 4.70 -6.71 6.82
CA ALA A 137 4.25 -7.92 6.14
C ALA A 137 2.72 -8.07 6.20
N GLU A 138 2.11 -7.76 7.34
CA GLU A 138 0.66 -7.80 7.52
C GLU A 138 -0.04 -6.75 6.64
N VAL A 139 0.41 -5.49 6.67
CA VAL A 139 -0.13 -4.41 5.84
C VAL A 139 -0.06 -4.78 4.36
N LEU A 140 1.08 -5.26 3.88
CA LEU A 140 1.27 -5.65 2.49
C LEU A 140 0.34 -6.81 2.09
N LEU A 141 0.21 -7.84 2.93
CA LEU A 141 -0.68 -8.96 2.67
C LEU A 141 -2.12 -8.49 2.50
N TYR A 142 -2.61 -7.66 3.44
CA TYR A 142 -3.97 -7.12 3.35
C TYR A 142 -4.16 -6.18 2.16
N LEU A 143 -3.16 -5.38 1.80
CA LEU A 143 -3.21 -4.52 0.62
C LEU A 143 -3.37 -5.33 -0.66
N TYR A 144 -2.58 -6.39 -0.87
CA TYR A 144 -2.73 -7.24 -2.05
C TYR A 144 -4.15 -7.82 -2.14
N TRP A 145 -4.70 -8.30 -1.02
CA TRP A 145 -6.05 -8.86 -1.01
C TRP A 145 -7.16 -7.81 -1.17
N LEU A 146 -6.96 -6.60 -0.71
CA LEU A 146 -7.91 -5.50 -0.88
C LEU A 146 -7.86 -4.95 -2.31
N GLU A 147 -6.67 -4.68 -2.81
CA GLU A 147 -6.44 -4.06 -4.12
C GLU A 147 -6.60 -5.02 -5.31
N ARG A 148 -7.02 -6.27 -5.09
CA ARG A 148 -7.35 -7.22 -6.15
C ARG A 148 -8.57 -6.84 -6.99
N TYR A 149 -9.35 -5.89 -6.52
CA TYR A 149 -10.50 -5.36 -7.24
C TYR A 149 -10.13 -4.05 -7.93
N ASP A 150 -10.25 -4.06 -9.26
CA ASP A 150 -10.19 -2.85 -10.07
C ASP A 150 -11.61 -2.36 -10.33
N VAL A 151 -11.85 -1.09 -10.02
CA VAL A 151 -13.15 -0.43 -10.17
C VAL A 151 -12.99 0.73 -11.15
N ALA A 152 -13.86 0.81 -12.14
CA ALA A 152 -13.90 1.92 -13.09
C ALA A 152 -15.31 2.49 -13.17
N PHE A 153 -15.41 3.81 -13.15
CA PHE A 153 -16.68 4.56 -13.21
C PHE A 153 -16.46 5.94 -13.82
N VAL A 154 -17.55 6.60 -14.18
CA VAL A 154 -17.52 7.92 -14.81
C VAL A 154 -18.33 8.90 -13.98
N LEU A 155 -17.76 10.06 -13.72
CA LEU A 155 -18.35 11.12 -12.92
C LEU A 155 -18.65 12.37 -13.76
N PRO A 156 -19.63 13.19 -13.35
CA PRO A 156 -19.91 14.47 -13.97
C PRO A 156 -18.80 15.51 -13.69
N PRO A 157 -18.79 16.64 -14.40
CA PRO A 157 -17.77 17.69 -14.24
C PRO A 157 -17.68 18.31 -12.85
N THR A 158 -18.67 18.13 -12.00
CA THR A 158 -18.66 18.60 -10.60
C THR A 158 -17.51 18.00 -9.78
N TYR A 159 -16.98 16.85 -10.22
CA TYR A 159 -15.88 16.13 -9.57
C TYR A 159 -14.50 16.38 -10.19
N LEU A 160 -14.35 17.45 -11.00
CA LEU A 160 -13.07 17.80 -11.64
C LEU A 160 -11.93 18.15 -10.65
N HIS A 161 -12.26 18.39 -9.38
CA HIS A 161 -11.30 18.68 -8.32
C HIS A 161 -10.61 17.43 -7.74
N LEU A 162 -11.08 16.24 -8.09
CA LEU A 162 -10.49 14.99 -7.62
C LEU A 162 -9.15 14.72 -8.29
N GLU A 163 -8.23 14.15 -7.52
CA GLU A 163 -6.88 13.82 -7.98
C GLU A 163 -6.53 12.34 -7.72
N PRO A 164 -5.59 11.76 -8.47
CA PRO A 164 -5.07 10.42 -8.15
C PRO A 164 -4.51 10.38 -6.74
N GLY A 165 -4.79 9.30 -6.01
CA GLY A 165 -4.44 9.13 -4.60
C GLY A 165 -5.54 9.54 -3.63
N ASP A 166 -6.54 10.32 -4.05
CA ASP A 166 -7.68 10.66 -3.20
C ASP A 166 -8.52 9.41 -2.88
N VAL A 167 -9.03 9.37 -1.66
CA VAL A 167 -10.00 8.37 -1.22
C VAL A 167 -11.39 8.97 -1.31
N VAL A 168 -12.30 8.26 -1.97
CA VAL A 168 -13.71 8.65 -2.10
C VAL A 168 -14.59 7.57 -1.50
N THR A 169 -15.72 7.97 -0.94
CA THR A 169 -16.75 7.04 -0.49
C THR A 169 -17.82 6.95 -1.55
N MET A 170 -18.15 5.75 -1.99
CA MET A 170 -19.24 5.50 -2.93
C MET A 170 -20.42 4.94 -2.15
N ALA A 171 -21.54 5.64 -2.19
CA ALA A 171 -22.79 5.17 -1.61
C ALA A 171 -23.40 4.12 -2.53
N THR A 172 -23.48 2.87 -2.09
CA THR A 172 -24.13 1.79 -2.82
C THR A 172 -25.36 1.27 -2.04
N PRO A 173 -26.32 0.61 -2.70
CA PRO A 173 -27.47 0.02 -2.01
C PRO A 173 -27.09 -1.01 -0.94
N GLU A 174 -25.90 -1.60 -1.06
CA GLU A 174 -25.37 -2.64 -0.17
C GLU A 174 -24.54 -2.05 0.99
N GLY A 175 -24.30 -0.73 0.97
CA GLY A 175 -23.51 0.01 1.96
C GLY A 175 -22.45 0.89 1.32
N ASP A 176 -21.82 1.70 2.13
CA ASP A 176 -20.78 2.62 1.69
C ASP A 176 -19.47 1.87 1.44
N VAL A 177 -18.84 2.16 0.31
CA VAL A 177 -17.56 1.56 -0.10
C VAL A 177 -16.52 2.65 -0.27
N SER A 178 -15.38 2.50 0.40
CA SER A 178 -14.25 3.41 0.22
C SER A 178 -13.37 2.95 -0.94
N LEU A 179 -13.05 3.87 -1.84
CA LEU A 179 -12.25 3.64 -3.03
C LEU A 179 -11.10 4.66 -3.09
N ARG A 180 -9.90 4.21 -3.39
CA ARG A 180 -8.75 5.07 -3.68
C ARG A 180 -8.60 5.22 -5.20
N LEU A 181 -8.60 6.45 -5.67
CA LEU A 181 -8.41 6.77 -7.08
C LEU A 181 -6.97 6.47 -7.50
N THR A 182 -6.80 5.64 -8.51
CA THR A 182 -5.48 5.27 -9.06
C THR A 182 -5.17 5.97 -10.36
N GLY A 183 -6.19 6.44 -11.06
CA GLY A 183 -6.04 7.18 -12.30
C GLY A 183 -7.31 7.94 -12.64
N ILE A 184 -7.11 9.12 -13.22
CA ILE A 184 -8.18 10.02 -13.65
C ILE A 184 -7.90 10.44 -15.08
N THR A 185 -8.91 10.39 -15.93
CA THR A 185 -8.86 10.85 -17.31
C THR A 185 -9.99 11.83 -17.54
N TYR A 186 -9.65 13.03 -17.99
CA TYR A 186 -10.63 14.05 -18.35
C TYR A 186 -10.99 13.91 -19.83
N THR A 187 -12.28 13.77 -20.10
CA THR A 187 -12.79 13.68 -21.47
C THR A 187 -13.09 15.06 -22.04
N SER A 188 -13.15 15.20 -23.36
CA SER A 188 -13.41 16.47 -24.04
C SER A 188 -14.77 17.09 -23.73
N ASP A 189 -15.74 16.29 -23.29
CA ASP A 189 -17.08 16.71 -22.85
C ASP A 189 -17.16 17.02 -21.34
N GLY A 190 -16.02 17.06 -20.66
CA GLY A 190 -15.92 17.42 -19.25
C GLY A 190 -16.18 16.30 -18.25
N ARG A 191 -16.48 15.09 -18.70
CA ARG A 191 -16.64 13.95 -17.80
C ARG A 191 -15.30 13.50 -17.23
N VAL A 192 -15.34 12.88 -16.07
CA VAL A 192 -14.17 12.39 -15.33
C VAL A 192 -14.24 10.87 -15.29
N GLU A 193 -13.38 10.20 -16.08
CA GLU A 193 -13.21 8.75 -16.04
C GLU A 193 -12.24 8.37 -14.94
N CYS A 194 -12.73 7.63 -13.95
CA CYS A 194 -11.98 7.23 -12.78
C CYS A 194 -11.65 5.75 -12.80
N LYS A 195 -10.39 5.45 -12.44
CA LYS A 195 -9.95 4.10 -12.06
C LYS A 195 -9.64 4.11 -10.58
N ALA A 196 -10.11 3.12 -9.86
CA ALA A 196 -9.96 3.06 -8.41
C ALA A 196 -9.71 1.62 -7.93
N LYS A 197 -9.20 1.50 -6.73
CA LYS A 197 -9.07 0.26 -5.98
C LYS A 197 -9.76 0.42 -4.62
N TYR A 198 -10.20 -0.69 -4.03
CA TYR A 198 -10.77 -0.64 -2.69
C TYR A 198 -9.76 -0.05 -1.70
N ALA A 199 -10.24 0.75 -0.77
CA ALA A 199 -9.45 1.36 0.30
C ALA A 199 -10.04 1.01 1.67
N ASN A 200 -9.15 0.81 2.65
CA ASN A 200 -9.53 0.64 4.04
C ASN A 200 -8.41 1.17 4.93
N ALA A 201 -8.68 2.25 5.65
CA ALA A 201 -7.70 2.90 6.52
C ALA A 201 -7.22 1.98 7.67
N ALA A 202 -8.06 1.06 8.14
CA ALA A 202 -7.72 0.17 9.24
C ALA A 202 -6.54 -0.78 8.92
N ILE A 203 -6.29 -1.07 7.65
CA ILE A 203 -5.18 -1.94 7.22
C ILE A 203 -3.82 -1.35 7.60
N TYR A 204 -3.69 -0.02 7.62
CA TYR A 204 -2.43 0.67 7.91
C TYR A 204 -2.09 0.73 9.39
N THR A 205 -2.93 0.15 10.25
CA THR A 205 -2.70 0.02 11.70
C THR A 205 -2.57 -1.48 12.04
N PRO A 206 -1.41 -2.10 11.74
CA PRO A 206 -1.23 -3.53 11.95
C PRO A 206 -1.26 -3.90 13.43
N ALA A 207 -1.79 -5.09 13.71
CA ALA A 207 -1.79 -5.68 15.05
C ALA A 207 -0.73 -6.78 15.22
N ALA A 208 0.03 -7.08 14.16
CA ALA A 208 1.02 -8.14 14.17
C ALA A 208 2.11 -7.91 15.22
N ILE A 209 2.36 -8.95 16.02
CA ILE A 209 3.49 -9.02 16.95
C ILE A 209 4.50 -10.00 16.34
N ALA A 210 5.78 -9.61 16.31
CA ALA A 210 6.82 -10.50 15.82
C ALA A 210 6.87 -11.79 16.62
N SER A 211 6.98 -12.91 15.92
CA SER A 211 7.55 -14.10 16.53
C SER A 211 9.06 -13.87 16.67
N SER A 212 9.49 -13.41 17.84
CA SER A 212 10.93 -13.27 18.11
C SER A 212 11.53 -14.69 18.13
N PRO A 213 12.51 -15.01 17.28
CA PRO A 213 13.34 -16.16 17.57
C PRO A 213 13.99 -15.91 18.93
N ALA A 214 13.97 -16.93 19.80
CA ALA A 214 14.62 -16.84 21.10
C ALA A 214 16.05 -16.28 20.89
N VAL A 215 16.34 -15.15 21.53
CA VAL A 215 17.70 -14.63 21.58
C VAL A 215 18.50 -15.72 22.26
N SER A 216 19.36 -16.45 21.53
CA SER A 216 20.35 -17.30 22.16
C SER A 216 21.23 -16.36 22.99
N GLY A 217 21.10 -16.44 24.30
CA GLY A 217 21.95 -15.67 25.20
C GLY A 217 23.41 -15.88 24.83
N PRO A 218 24.29 -14.97 25.24
CA PRO A 218 25.72 -15.09 24.95
C PRO A 218 26.20 -16.50 25.35
N ALA A 219 26.75 -17.22 24.39
CA ALA A 219 27.30 -18.53 24.66
C ALA A 219 28.42 -18.36 25.73
N THR A 220 28.13 -18.83 26.94
CA THR A 220 29.16 -18.87 27.98
C THR A 220 30.17 -19.93 27.55
N ILE A 221 31.27 -19.51 26.95
CA ILE A 221 32.37 -20.39 26.65
C ILE A 221 33.03 -20.72 27.98
N THR A 222 32.75 -21.88 28.51
CA THR A 222 33.51 -22.39 29.67
C THR A 222 34.92 -22.74 29.20
N PRO A 223 35.97 -22.06 29.68
CA PRO A 223 37.33 -22.42 29.27
C PRO A 223 37.59 -23.87 29.66
N VAL A 224 38.04 -24.67 28.71
CA VAL A 224 38.49 -26.02 28.97
C VAL A 224 39.67 -25.91 29.97
N GLY A 225 39.49 -26.47 31.17
CA GLY A 225 40.54 -26.48 32.16
C GLY A 225 41.82 -27.09 31.60
N ALA A 226 42.95 -26.45 31.85
CA ALA A 226 44.23 -26.99 31.45
C ALA A 226 44.41 -28.39 32.10
N VAL A 227 44.63 -29.38 31.23
CA VAL A 227 45.01 -30.71 31.68
C VAL A 227 46.45 -30.58 32.22
N VAL A 228 46.63 -30.80 33.51
CA VAL A 228 47.94 -30.85 34.18
C VAL A 228 48.54 -32.24 34.00
#